data_fbeb0679511e813e634a5b6ec7ecb8c6
#
_entry.id   fbeb0679511e813e634a5b6ec7ecb8c6
#
_cell.length_a   1.000
_cell.length_b   1.000
_cell.length_c   1.000
_cell.angle_alpha   90.00
_cell.angle_beta   90.00
_cell.angle_gamma   90.00
#
_symmetry.space_group_name_H-M   'P 1'
#
loop_
_entity.id
_entity.type
_entity.pdbx_description
1 polymer ?
#
loop_
_entity_poly.entity_id
_entity_poly.type
_entity_poly.pdbx_seq_one_letter_code
_entity_poly.pdbx_strand_id
1 'polypeptide(L)'
;EQNKYSGLVFCSDCGSNMVLHRAHTMSASYNHFTCRTYKKDGESCTGHYIRECVLDEVVLEDLRRVTAMARERPEEFAAYIGSKQSAEIQREIRRQEKELAAMRKRKMELDTIFKKLYEDSVLGRITTEQFQMLSGSYTEEQSRITAGIPQKEIEIQCLRETVSGTDSFLDKAKRYTDITELTPELLRLFIQRIEVGERETKYSRNSSQSIRIIYRDIGTVDSAMQPDEKQPNLLPPLSEVIQFPA
;
A
#
# COMPACT_ATOMS: atom_id res chain seq x y z
N GLU A 1 -13.02 25.44 -2.87
CA GLU A 1 -12.56 24.29 -3.69
C GLU A 1 -12.09 23.16 -2.82
N GLN A 2 -12.55 21.95 -3.10
CA GLN A 2 -12.13 20.77 -2.39
C GLN A 2 -10.72 20.36 -2.85
N ASN A 3 -9.88 19.91 -1.91
CA ASN A 3 -8.57 19.34 -2.23
C ASN A 3 -8.75 18.01 -2.98
N LYS A 4 -8.40 17.97 -4.27
CA LYS A 4 -8.53 16.74 -5.10
C LYS A 4 -7.70 15.55 -4.58
N TYR A 5 -6.61 15.83 -3.87
CA TYR A 5 -5.72 14.83 -3.25
C TYR A 5 -6.09 14.46 -1.82
N SER A 6 -7.28 14.86 -1.34
CA SER A 6 -7.68 14.58 0.05
C SER A 6 -7.57 13.10 0.38
N GLY A 7 -6.75 12.75 1.38
CA GLY A 7 -6.52 11.38 1.83
C GLY A 7 -5.61 10.53 0.94
N LEU A 8 -4.95 11.12 -0.07
CA LEU A 8 -4.09 10.38 -1.00
C LEU A 8 -2.59 10.64 -0.81
N VAL A 9 -2.18 11.80 -0.27
CA VAL A 9 -0.76 12.20 -0.18
C VAL A 9 -0.21 11.98 1.21
N PHE A 10 0.91 11.26 1.28
CA PHE A 10 1.55 10.83 2.53
C PHE A 10 3.05 11.13 2.51
N CYS A 11 3.62 11.29 3.68
CA CYS A 11 5.05 11.36 3.88
C CYS A 11 5.67 9.96 3.78
N SER A 12 6.75 9.78 3.00
CA SER A 12 7.43 8.49 2.86
C SER A 12 8.06 8.00 4.16
N ASP A 13 8.53 8.91 5.02
CA ASP A 13 9.33 8.59 6.20
C ASP A 13 8.46 8.25 7.41
N CYS A 14 7.49 9.13 7.73
CA CYS A 14 6.65 8.92 8.91
C CYS A 14 5.27 8.34 8.60
N GLY A 15 4.92 8.15 7.32
CA GLY A 15 3.61 7.62 6.89
C GLY A 15 2.40 8.52 7.17
N SER A 16 2.59 9.71 7.74
CA SER A 16 1.51 10.65 8.04
C SER A 16 0.99 11.34 6.80
N ASN A 17 -0.30 11.70 6.81
CA ASN A 17 -0.91 12.52 5.74
C ASN A 17 -0.16 13.84 5.57
N MET A 18 -0.01 14.28 4.34
CA MET A 18 0.44 15.63 4.01
C MET A 18 -0.75 16.58 3.94
N VAL A 19 -0.54 17.80 4.43
CA VAL A 19 -1.56 18.85 4.51
C VAL A 19 -1.33 19.87 3.42
N LEU A 20 -2.40 20.16 2.64
CA LEU A 20 -2.38 21.23 1.63
C LEU A 20 -2.44 22.60 2.29
N HIS A 21 -1.47 23.42 2.00
CA HIS A 21 -1.42 24.85 2.31
C HIS A 21 -1.73 25.67 1.07
N ARG A 22 -2.80 26.48 1.13
CA ARG A 22 -3.18 27.37 0.05
C ARG A 22 -2.57 28.76 0.25
N ALA A 23 -2.05 29.29 -0.82
CA ALA A 23 -1.48 30.65 -0.85
C ALA A 23 -2.61 31.66 -1.10
N HIS A 24 -3.25 32.17 -0.04
CA HIS A 24 -4.37 33.10 -0.16
C HIS A 24 -4.00 34.48 -0.74
N THR A 25 -2.76 34.91 -0.55
CA THR A 25 -2.27 36.24 -1.01
C THR A 25 -1.38 36.16 -2.25
N MET A 26 -1.10 34.94 -2.75
CA MET A 26 -0.20 34.68 -3.88
C MET A 26 -0.92 33.84 -4.94
N SER A 27 -0.26 33.61 -6.08
CA SER A 27 -0.78 32.72 -7.11
C SER A 27 -1.00 31.28 -6.59
N ALA A 28 -2.01 30.59 -7.11
CA ALA A 28 -2.31 29.18 -6.80
C ALA A 28 -1.11 28.24 -7.04
N SER A 29 -0.14 28.64 -7.90
CA SER A 29 1.11 27.89 -8.12
C SER A 29 1.99 27.74 -6.86
N TYR A 30 1.72 28.53 -5.82
CA TYR A 30 2.39 28.42 -4.51
C TYR A 30 1.68 27.49 -3.53
N ASN A 31 0.54 26.93 -3.89
CA ASN A 31 -0.10 25.89 -3.10
C ASN A 31 0.87 24.70 -2.94
N HIS A 32 0.96 24.16 -1.74
CA HIS A 32 1.90 23.09 -1.45
C HIS A 32 1.43 22.14 -0.36
N PHE A 33 1.92 20.93 -0.44
CA PHE A 33 1.75 19.92 0.60
C PHE A 33 2.94 19.93 1.55
N THR A 34 2.67 19.77 2.84
CA THR A 34 3.69 19.63 3.89
C THR A 34 3.35 18.47 4.80
N CYS A 35 4.35 17.73 5.28
CA CYS A 35 4.17 16.66 6.24
C CYS A 35 3.49 17.16 7.53
N ARG A 36 2.42 16.49 7.93
CA ARG A 36 1.65 16.85 9.14
C ARG A 36 2.48 16.71 10.41
N THR A 37 3.28 15.63 10.51
CA THR A 37 4.14 15.36 11.67
C THR A 37 5.21 16.43 11.80
N TYR A 38 5.94 16.74 10.73
CA TYR A 38 6.94 17.79 10.70
C TYR A 38 6.38 19.16 11.12
N LYS A 39 5.17 19.49 10.66
CA LYS A 39 4.53 20.75 11.03
C LYS A 39 4.15 20.81 12.51
N LYS A 40 3.82 19.67 13.11
CA LYS A 40 3.43 19.59 14.53
C LYS A 40 4.66 19.53 15.44
N ASP A 41 5.67 18.78 15.01
CA ASP A 41 6.91 18.51 15.76
C ASP A 41 8.04 18.24 14.76
N GLY A 42 8.93 19.22 14.61
CA GLY A 42 10.06 19.16 13.67
C GLY A 42 11.15 18.15 14.04
N GLU A 43 11.11 17.57 15.24
CA GLU A 43 12.07 16.52 15.66
C GLU A 43 11.60 15.12 15.24
N SER A 44 10.27 14.92 15.11
CA SER A 44 9.70 13.62 14.79
C SER A 44 9.68 13.28 13.29
N CYS A 45 9.98 14.24 12.42
CA CYS A 45 10.10 14.01 10.96
C CYS A 45 10.89 15.13 10.31
N THR A 46 11.43 14.88 9.11
CA THR A 46 12.12 15.89 8.31
C THR A 46 11.16 16.70 7.43
N GLY A 47 11.64 17.77 6.81
CA GLY A 47 10.84 18.71 6.04
C GLY A 47 10.43 18.18 4.66
N HIS A 48 9.34 17.45 4.60
CA HIS A 48 8.72 16.99 3.34
C HIS A 48 7.77 18.06 2.80
N TYR A 49 8.06 18.54 1.60
CA TYR A 49 7.35 19.62 0.93
C TYR A 49 7.27 19.37 -0.56
N ILE A 50 6.10 19.57 -1.18
CA ILE A 50 5.92 19.54 -2.63
C ILE A 50 4.86 20.53 -3.07
N ARG A 51 5.09 21.27 -4.15
CA ARG A 51 4.07 22.14 -4.74
C ARG A 51 2.95 21.32 -5.39
N GLU A 52 1.71 21.80 -5.29
CA GLU A 52 0.54 21.14 -5.87
C GLU A 52 0.68 20.99 -7.40
N CYS A 53 1.12 22.05 -8.09
CA CYS A 53 1.31 22.02 -9.54
C CYS A 53 2.35 20.97 -9.98
N VAL A 54 3.45 20.82 -9.24
CA VAL A 54 4.48 19.82 -9.52
C VAL A 54 3.94 18.40 -9.31
N LEU A 55 3.18 18.21 -8.23
CA LEU A 55 2.53 16.93 -7.95
C LEU A 55 1.52 16.58 -9.07
N ASP A 56 0.79 17.60 -9.57
CA ASP A 56 -0.14 17.45 -10.69
C ASP A 56 0.55 16.96 -11.96
N GLU A 57 1.66 17.59 -12.33
CA GLU A 57 2.43 17.20 -13.52
C GLU A 57 2.91 15.76 -13.42
N VAL A 58 3.54 15.41 -12.30
CA VAL A 58 4.10 14.08 -12.07
C VAL A 58 3.02 13.00 -12.07
N VAL A 59 1.94 13.23 -11.35
CA VAL A 59 0.85 12.23 -11.24
C VAL A 59 0.12 12.08 -12.56
N LEU A 60 -0.11 13.18 -13.30
CA LEU A 60 -0.78 13.15 -14.60
C LEU A 60 0.05 12.39 -15.63
N GLU A 61 1.35 12.66 -15.68
CA GLU A 61 2.26 12.03 -16.61
C GLU A 61 2.43 10.54 -16.33
N ASP A 62 2.64 10.17 -15.07
CA ASP A 62 2.74 8.76 -14.68
C ASP A 62 1.44 8.00 -14.94
N LEU A 63 0.29 8.59 -14.63
CA LEU A 63 -1.02 7.98 -14.90
C LEU A 63 -1.26 7.77 -16.40
N ARG A 64 -0.90 8.75 -17.23
CA ARG A 64 -0.95 8.62 -18.70
C ARG A 64 -0.04 7.50 -19.20
N ARG A 65 1.20 7.46 -18.73
CA ARG A 65 2.18 6.44 -19.07
C ARG A 65 1.67 5.04 -18.73
N VAL A 66 1.25 4.82 -17.49
CA VAL A 66 0.82 3.50 -17.01
C VAL A 66 -0.48 3.04 -17.71
N THR A 67 -1.43 3.95 -17.92
CA THR A 67 -2.68 3.60 -18.63
C THR A 67 -2.45 3.36 -20.13
N ALA A 68 -1.52 4.09 -20.76
CA ALA A 68 -1.13 3.85 -22.17
C ALA A 68 -0.50 2.45 -22.31
N MET A 69 0.46 2.10 -21.46
CA MET A 69 1.08 0.78 -21.46
C MET A 69 0.05 -0.35 -21.29
N ALA A 70 -0.87 -0.18 -20.36
CA ALA A 70 -1.94 -1.15 -20.10
C ALA A 70 -2.87 -1.33 -21.33
N ARG A 71 -3.09 -0.29 -22.14
CA ARG A 71 -3.90 -0.37 -23.35
C ARG A 71 -3.15 -0.92 -24.56
N GLU A 72 -1.93 -0.47 -24.77
CA GLU A 72 -1.13 -0.80 -25.96
C GLU A 72 -0.55 -2.20 -25.90
N ARG A 73 -0.17 -2.66 -24.69
CA ARG A 73 0.47 -3.96 -24.47
C ARG A 73 -0.13 -4.69 -23.26
N PRO A 74 -1.41 -5.04 -23.31
CA PRO A 74 -2.11 -5.59 -22.13
C PRO A 74 -1.51 -6.90 -21.63
N GLU A 75 -1.04 -7.80 -22.49
CA GLU A 75 -0.44 -9.07 -22.10
C GLU A 75 0.93 -8.89 -21.45
N GLU A 76 1.78 -8.02 -22.01
CA GLU A 76 3.10 -7.69 -21.44
C GLU A 76 2.94 -6.96 -20.09
N PHE A 77 1.98 -6.05 -20.01
CA PHE A 77 1.65 -5.33 -18.79
C PHE A 77 1.17 -6.29 -17.70
N ALA A 78 0.23 -7.20 -18.02
CA ALA A 78 -0.26 -8.21 -17.09
C ALA A 78 0.86 -9.15 -16.62
N ALA A 79 1.73 -9.60 -17.52
CA ALA A 79 2.89 -10.43 -17.18
C ALA A 79 3.88 -9.71 -16.26
N TYR A 80 4.15 -8.43 -16.51
CA TYR A 80 5.03 -7.60 -15.69
C TYR A 80 4.47 -7.41 -14.27
N ILE A 81 3.21 -6.98 -14.15
CA ILE A 81 2.54 -6.83 -12.85
C ILE A 81 2.50 -8.18 -12.13
N GLY A 82 2.13 -9.26 -12.82
CA GLY A 82 2.09 -10.61 -12.29
C GLY A 82 3.46 -11.12 -11.81
N SER A 83 4.53 -10.83 -12.52
CA SER A 83 5.89 -11.29 -12.14
C SER A 83 6.42 -10.57 -10.90
N LYS A 84 6.17 -9.28 -10.73
CA LYS A 84 6.61 -8.49 -9.58
C LYS A 84 5.79 -8.76 -8.32
N GLN A 85 4.48 -8.68 -8.43
CA GLN A 85 3.60 -8.90 -7.29
C GLN A 85 3.51 -10.37 -6.90
N SER A 86 3.55 -11.28 -7.89
CA SER A 86 3.32 -12.71 -7.67
C SER A 86 4.35 -13.34 -6.73
N ALA A 87 5.63 -13.03 -6.85
CA ALA A 87 6.66 -13.69 -6.05
C ALA A 87 6.63 -13.26 -4.57
N GLU A 88 6.49 -11.97 -4.29
CA GLU A 88 6.44 -11.46 -2.90
C GLU A 88 5.10 -11.75 -2.24
N ILE A 89 3.99 -11.45 -2.93
CA ILE A 89 2.64 -11.70 -2.41
C ILE A 89 2.41 -13.20 -2.25
N GLN A 90 2.86 -14.04 -3.17
CA GLN A 90 2.76 -15.50 -3.01
C GLN A 90 3.62 -16.04 -1.88
N ARG A 91 4.82 -15.48 -1.63
CA ARG A 91 5.61 -15.83 -0.44
C ARG A 91 4.88 -15.43 0.84
N GLU A 92 4.27 -14.25 0.85
CA GLU A 92 3.50 -13.77 1.98
C GLU A 92 2.24 -14.61 2.20
N ILE A 93 1.47 -14.91 1.14
CA ILE A 93 0.32 -15.82 1.23
C ILE A 93 0.75 -17.18 1.82
N ARG A 94 1.81 -17.80 1.30
CA ARG A 94 2.31 -19.07 1.83
C ARG A 94 2.72 -18.99 3.29
N ARG A 95 3.32 -17.88 3.71
CA ARG A 95 3.68 -17.62 5.11
C ARG A 95 2.43 -17.57 5.98
N GLN A 96 1.45 -16.76 5.58
CA GLN A 96 0.19 -16.60 6.30
C GLN A 96 -0.63 -17.90 6.35
N GLU A 97 -0.67 -18.66 5.27
CA GLU A 97 -1.32 -19.99 5.22
C GLU A 97 -0.65 -20.99 6.17
N LYS A 98 0.68 -20.97 6.27
CA LYS A 98 1.43 -21.80 7.21
C LYS A 98 1.11 -21.43 8.67
N GLU A 99 1.04 -20.14 8.97
CA GLU A 99 0.64 -19.65 10.30
C GLU A 99 -0.79 -20.06 10.62
N LEU A 100 -1.73 -19.89 9.68
CA LEU A 100 -3.13 -20.32 9.85
C LEU A 100 -3.24 -21.83 10.09
N ALA A 101 -2.48 -22.64 9.33
CA ALA A 101 -2.44 -24.08 9.54
C ALA A 101 -1.90 -24.47 10.92
N ALA A 102 -0.87 -23.77 11.42
CA ALA A 102 -0.33 -23.96 12.76
C ALA A 102 -1.37 -23.60 13.84
N MET A 103 -2.09 -22.48 13.67
CA MET A 103 -3.16 -22.09 14.59
C MET A 103 -4.30 -23.14 14.64
N ARG A 104 -4.74 -23.62 13.46
CA ARG A 104 -5.77 -24.68 13.40
C ARG A 104 -5.30 -25.98 14.03
N LYS A 105 -4.06 -26.39 13.77
CA LYS A 105 -3.46 -27.57 14.40
C LYS A 105 -3.40 -27.43 15.92
N ARG A 106 -2.92 -26.27 16.41
CA ARG A 106 -2.85 -26.01 17.85
C ARG A 106 -4.23 -26.02 18.52
N LYS A 107 -5.25 -25.50 17.84
CA LYS A 107 -6.64 -25.58 18.33
C LYS A 107 -7.07 -27.03 18.51
N MET A 108 -6.81 -27.92 17.53
CA MET A 108 -7.15 -29.35 17.65
C MET A 108 -6.37 -30.06 18.77
N GLU A 109 -5.10 -29.69 18.97
CA GLU A 109 -4.29 -30.18 20.08
C GLU A 109 -4.89 -29.78 21.43
N LEU A 110 -5.31 -28.52 21.57
CA LEU A 110 -5.96 -28.02 22.79
C LEU A 110 -7.28 -28.77 23.06
N ASP A 111 -8.09 -29.01 22.04
CA ASP A 111 -9.31 -29.81 22.18
C ASP A 111 -9.02 -31.23 22.71
N THR A 112 -7.91 -31.82 22.25
CA THR A 112 -7.48 -33.16 22.71
C THR A 112 -6.95 -33.12 24.15
N ILE A 113 -6.16 -32.07 24.47
CA ILE A 113 -5.63 -31.85 25.81
C ILE A 113 -6.79 -31.65 26.81
N PHE A 114 -7.80 -30.85 26.43
CA PHE A 114 -8.98 -30.62 27.25
C PHE A 114 -9.74 -31.91 27.61
N LYS A 115 -9.94 -32.79 26.60
CA LYS A 115 -10.59 -34.11 26.85
C LYS A 115 -9.80 -34.92 27.83
N LYS A 116 -8.49 -35.04 27.67
CA LYS A 116 -7.62 -35.80 28.61
C LYS A 116 -7.61 -35.18 29.99
N LEU A 117 -7.54 -33.85 30.09
CA LEU A 117 -7.55 -33.16 31.36
C LEU A 117 -8.85 -33.40 32.12
N TYR A 118 -10.00 -33.42 31.41
CA TYR A 118 -11.30 -33.76 31.99
C TYR A 118 -11.36 -35.23 32.46
N GLU A 119 -10.88 -36.16 31.63
CA GLU A 119 -10.81 -37.59 32.02
C GLU A 119 -9.96 -37.83 33.27
N ASP A 120 -8.76 -37.19 33.30
CA ASP A 120 -7.86 -37.32 34.47
C ASP A 120 -8.45 -36.69 35.75
N SER A 121 -9.23 -35.59 35.60
CA SER A 121 -9.95 -35.00 36.71
C SER A 121 -11.06 -35.93 37.26
N VAL A 122 -11.84 -36.52 36.35
CA VAL A 122 -12.91 -37.46 36.72
C VAL A 122 -12.37 -38.74 37.39
N LEU A 123 -11.21 -39.21 36.92
CA LEU A 123 -10.52 -40.37 37.46
C LEU A 123 -9.73 -40.09 38.77
N GLY A 124 -9.75 -38.84 39.25
CA GLY A 124 -9.03 -38.45 40.47
C GLY A 124 -7.52 -38.43 40.34
N ARG A 125 -6.96 -38.42 39.12
CA ARG A 125 -5.50 -38.37 38.85
C ARG A 125 -4.90 -37.01 39.06
N ILE A 126 -5.71 -35.95 38.96
CA ILE A 126 -5.33 -34.56 39.22
C ILE A 126 -6.29 -33.94 40.24
N THR A 127 -5.80 -32.97 41.03
CA THR A 127 -6.64 -32.25 41.98
C THR A 127 -7.55 -31.23 41.27
N THR A 128 -8.64 -30.83 41.94
CA THR A 128 -9.55 -29.80 41.42
C THR A 128 -8.84 -28.47 41.16
N GLU A 129 -7.88 -28.10 42.00
CA GLU A 129 -7.08 -26.86 41.83
C GLU A 129 -6.18 -26.95 40.60
N GLN A 130 -5.52 -28.10 40.41
CA GLN A 130 -4.71 -28.35 39.22
C GLN A 130 -5.56 -28.28 37.93
N PHE A 131 -6.74 -28.91 37.98
CA PHE A 131 -7.68 -28.83 36.84
C PHE A 131 -8.11 -27.40 36.57
N GLN A 132 -8.48 -26.59 37.54
CA GLN A 132 -8.91 -25.22 37.38
C GLN A 132 -7.79 -24.34 36.79
N MET A 133 -6.56 -24.46 37.29
CA MET A 133 -5.41 -23.70 36.83
C MET A 133 -5.08 -24.03 35.36
N LEU A 134 -5.00 -25.31 35.00
CA LEU A 134 -4.67 -25.75 33.66
C LEU A 134 -5.80 -25.44 32.66
N SER A 135 -7.06 -25.69 33.06
CA SER A 135 -8.21 -25.40 32.18
C SER A 135 -8.35 -23.90 31.87
N GLY A 136 -8.08 -23.03 32.88
CA GLY A 136 -8.08 -21.58 32.66
C GLY A 136 -7.07 -21.14 31.58
N SER A 137 -5.83 -21.59 31.74
CA SER A 137 -4.76 -21.24 30.77
C SER A 137 -5.06 -21.75 29.34
N TYR A 138 -5.52 -22.99 29.22
CA TYR A 138 -5.85 -23.54 27.88
C TYR A 138 -7.10 -22.89 27.27
N THR A 139 -8.08 -22.49 28.08
CA THR A 139 -9.26 -21.76 27.60
C THR A 139 -8.89 -20.38 27.04
N GLU A 140 -7.99 -19.66 27.72
CA GLU A 140 -7.49 -18.36 27.20
C GLU A 140 -6.73 -18.52 25.91
N GLU A 141 -5.85 -19.53 25.82
CA GLU A 141 -5.11 -19.82 24.58
C GLU A 141 -6.07 -20.16 23.43
N GLN A 142 -7.05 -21.04 23.69
CA GLN A 142 -8.06 -21.44 22.70
C GLN A 142 -8.91 -20.27 22.23
N SER A 143 -9.29 -19.36 23.12
CA SER A 143 -10.06 -18.16 22.80
C SER A 143 -9.27 -17.23 21.90
N ARG A 144 -7.98 -16.98 22.21
CA ARG A 144 -7.09 -16.17 21.37
C ARG A 144 -6.91 -16.75 19.98
N ILE A 145 -6.66 -18.06 19.87
CA ILE A 145 -6.52 -18.75 18.59
C ILE A 145 -7.84 -18.70 17.80
N THR A 146 -8.96 -18.95 18.45
CA THR A 146 -10.29 -18.97 17.80
C THR A 146 -10.66 -17.58 17.25
N ALA A 147 -10.32 -16.50 17.97
CA ALA A 147 -10.54 -15.14 17.52
C ALA A 147 -9.56 -14.72 16.39
N GLY A 148 -8.33 -15.24 16.42
CA GLY A 148 -7.30 -14.90 15.44
C GLY A 148 -7.49 -15.58 14.07
N ILE A 149 -8.11 -16.75 14.00
CA ILE A 149 -8.31 -17.51 12.75
C ILE A 149 -9.10 -16.72 11.70
N PRO A 150 -10.29 -16.14 11.99
CA PRO A 150 -11.06 -15.38 11.00
C PRO A 150 -10.31 -14.16 10.49
N GLN A 151 -9.60 -13.46 11.36
CA GLN A 151 -8.79 -12.31 10.99
C GLN A 151 -7.70 -12.70 9.99
N LYS A 152 -7.02 -13.82 10.24
CA LYS A 152 -5.98 -14.35 9.36
C LYS A 152 -6.52 -14.80 8.00
N GLU A 153 -7.72 -15.38 7.98
CA GLU A 153 -8.42 -15.76 6.75
C GLU A 153 -8.76 -14.55 5.89
N ILE A 154 -9.23 -13.45 6.51
CA ILE A 154 -9.51 -12.20 5.83
C ILE A 154 -8.21 -11.60 5.25
N GLU A 155 -7.12 -11.60 6.00
CA GLU A 155 -5.81 -11.11 5.53
C GLU A 155 -5.34 -11.88 4.28
N ILE A 156 -5.42 -13.22 4.30
CA ILE A 156 -5.07 -14.06 3.15
C ILE A 156 -5.98 -13.77 1.96
N GLN A 157 -7.28 -13.61 2.20
CA GLN A 157 -8.23 -13.30 1.13
C GLN A 157 -7.95 -11.94 0.48
N CYS A 158 -7.67 -10.91 1.26
CA CYS A 158 -7.26 -9.60 0.76
C CYS A 158 -5.99 -9.67 -0.11
N LEU A 159 -4.98 -10.45 0.33
CA LEU A 159 -3.76 -10.67 -0.46
C LEU A 159 -4.05 -11.38 -1.79
N ARG A 160 -4.95 -12.36 -1.82
CA ARG A 160 -5.36 -13.05 -3.05
C ARG A 160 -6.12 -12.13 -4.01
N GLU A 161 -6.98 -11.26 -3.49
CA GLU A 161 -7.72 -10.28 -4.28
C GLU A 161 -6.80 -9.24 -4.91
N THR A 162 -5.73 -8.86 -4.23
CA THR A 162 -4.71 -7.96 -4.77
C THR A 162 -4.02 -8.55 -6.01
N VAL A 163 -3.82 -9.86 -6.08
CA VAL A 163 -3.25 -10.54 -7.26
C VAL A 163 -4.20 -10.49 -8.46
N SER A 164 -5.51 -10.46 -8.25
CA SER A 164 -6.53 -10.41 -9.32
C SER A 164 -6.85 -9.00 -9.83
N GLY A 165 -6.24 -7.98 -9.26
CA GLY A 165 -6.56 -6.58 -9.58
C GLY A 165 -6.15 -6.13 -10.99
N THR A 166 -5.23 -6.85 -11.65
CA THR A 166 -4.71 -6.46 -12.97
C THR A 166 -5.79 -6.35 -14.04
N ASP A 167 -6.74 -7.27 -14.07
CA ASP A 167 -7.86 -7.26 -15.03
C ASP A 167 -8.75 -6.03 -14.79
N SER A 168 -9.02 -5.70 -13.54
CA SER A 168 -9.77 -4.49 -13.15
C SER A 168 -9.07 -3.22 -13.63
N PHE A 169 -7.74 -3.15 -13.49
CA PHE A 169 -6.96 -2.01 -13.96
C PHE A 169 -6.99 -1.89 -15.49
N LEU A 170 -6.82 -2.99 -16.21
CA LEU A 170 -6.90 -3.04 -17.69
C LEU A 170 -8.25 -2.53 -18.19
N ASP A 171 -9.35 -2.95 -17.58
CA ASP A 171 -10.69 -2.50 -17.95
C ASP A 171 -10.91 -1.01 -17.66
N LYS A 172 -10.38 -0.49 -16.56
CA LYS A 172 -10.37 0.95 -16.27
C LYS A 172 -9.53 1.71 -17.28
N ALA A 173 -8.31 1.24 -17.59
CA ALA A 173 -7.42 1.89 -18.56
C ALA A 173 -8.03 1.96 -19.97
N LYS A 174 -8.81 0.95 -20.40
CA LYS A 174 -9.54 0.97 -21.69
C LYS A 174 -10.62 2.06 -21.75
N ARG A 175 -11.27 2.37 -20.61
CA ARG A 175 -12.35 3.39 -20.57
C ARG A 175 -11.81 4.82 -20.58
N TYR A 176 -10.62 5.03 -20.02
CA TYR A 176 -10.00 6.35 -19.90
C TYR A 176 -8.83 6.50 -20.89
N THR A 177 -9.16 6.79 -22.16
CA THR A 177 -8.17 6.86 -23.24
C THR A 177 -7.46 8.21 -23.33
N ASP A 178 -8.12 9.27 -22.96
CA ASP A 178 -7.59 10.64 -23.01
C ASP A 178 -7.73 11.31 -21.63
N ILE A 179 -6.63 11.27 -20.87
CA ILE A 179 -6.55 11.89 -19.56
C ILE A 179 -5.90 13.26 -19.71
N THR A 180 -6.72 14.32 -19.85
CA THR A 180 -6.23 15.70 -20.05
C THR A 180 -5.92 16.38 -18.72
N GLU A 181 -6.70 16.09 -17.66
CA GLU A 181 -6.58 16.70 -16.34
C GLU A 181 -6.84 15.70 -15.22
N LEU A 182 -6.35 16.01 -14.03
CA LEU A 182 -6.59 15.20 -12.82
C LEU A 182 -7.86 15.65 -12.10
N THR A 183 -8.92 14.83 -12.20
CA THR A 183 -10.12 15.02 -11.39
C THR A 183 -10.06 14.22 -10.08
N PRO A 184 -10.78 14.62 -9.03
CA PRO A 184 -10.86 13.85 -7.78
C PRO A 184 -11.34 12.41 -7.99
N GLU A 185 -12.27 12.22 -8.94
CA GLU A 185 -12.83 10.91 -9.29
C GLU A 185 -11.76 10.03 -9.93
N LEU A 186 -11.01 10.58 -10.89
CA LEU A 186 -9.93 9.87 -11.58
C LEU A 186 -8.83 9.44 -10.61
N LEU A 187 -8.41 10.35 -9.73
CA LEU A 187 -7.42 10.06 -8.70
C LEU A 187 -7.87 8.91 -7.80
N ARG A 188 -9.12 8.94 -7.31
CA ARG A 188 -9.64 7.86 -6.45
C ARG A 188 -9.90 6.56 -7.18
N LEU A 189 -10.14 6.61 -8.49
CA LEU A 189 -10.36 5.41 -9.32
C LEU A 189 -9.07 4.62 -9.47
N PHE A 190 -7.94 5.29 -9.71
CA PHE A 190 -6.67 4.67 -10.04
C PHE A 190 -5.69 4.62 -8.88
N ILE A 191 -5.63 5.66 -8.04
CA ILE A 191 -4.58 5.84 -7.05
C ILE A 191 -5.08 5.47 -5.66
N GLN A 192 -4.31 4.64 -4.97
CA GLN A 192 -4.52 4.28 -3.58
C GLN A 192 -3.77 5.26 -2.66
N ARG A 193 -2.51 5.57 -3.00
CA ARG A 193 -1.62 6.37 -2.16
C ARG A 193 -0.50 6.98 -2.99
N ILE A 194 -0.07 8.17 -2.61
CA ILE A 194 1.11 8.85 -3.14
C ILE A 194 2.03 9.13 -1.96
N GLU A 195 3.26 8.65 -2.02
CA GLU A 195 4.28 8.88 -1.00
C GLU A 195 5.30 9.88 -1.51
N VAL A 196 5.53 10.93 -0.73
CA VAL A 196 6.46 12.02 -1.07
C VAL A 196 7.68 11.93 -0.17
N GLY A 197 8.84 11.76 -0.78
CA GLY A 197 10.14 11.72 -0.10
C GLY A 197 10.68 13.10 0.28
N GLU A 198 11.76 13.12 1.04
CA GLU A 198 12.51 14.34 1.33
C GLU A 198 13.27 14.79 0.07
N ARG A 199 13.47 16.09 -0.07
CA ARG A 199 14.36 16.66 -1.09
C ARG A 199 15.81 16.42 -0.68
N GLU A 200 16.66 16.02 -1.63
CA GLU A 200 18.09 15.81 -1.38
C GLU A 200 18.76 17.10 -0.84
N THR A 201 18.37 18.24 -1.41
CA THR A 201 18.91 19.54 -0.96
C THR A 201 17.78 20.44 -0.51
N LYS A 202 17.75 20.77 0.78
CA LYS A 202 16.80 21.73 1.35
C LYS A 202 16.95 23.09 0.68
N TYR A 203 15.83 23.72 0.33
CA TYR A 203 15.76 25.06 -0.29
C TYR A 203 16.32 25.19 -1.73
N SER A 204 16.82 24.13 -2.34
CA SER A 204 17.22 24.16 -3.75
C SER A 204 16.01 24.03 -4.66
N ARG A 205 15.96 24.83 -5.73
CA ARG A 205 14.92 24.72 -6.77
C ARG A 205 15.13 23.50 -7.67
N ASN A 206 16.38 23.05 -7.81
CA ASN A 206 16.82 21.95 -8.68
C ASN A 206 17.17 20.68 -7.88
N SER A 207 16.50 20.44 -6.78
CA SER A 207 16.74 19.26 -5.94
C SER A 207 15.86 18.10 -6.38
N SER A 208 16.45 16.92 -6.52
CA SER A 208 15.71 15.67 -6.72
C SER A 208 14.82 15.35 -5.52
N GLN A 209 13.67 14.76 -5.81
CA GLN A 209 12.71 14.33 -4.79
C GLN A 209 12.03 13.04 -5.27
N SER A 210 12.01 12.02 -4.44
CA SER A 210 11.33 10.77 -4.75
C SER A 210 9.82 10.92 -4.55
N ILE A 211 9.04 10.46 -5.53
CA ILE A 211 7.59 10.37 -5.46
C ILE A 211 7.21 8.95 -5.86
N ARG A 212 6.53 8.24 -4.98
CA ARG A 212 6.04 6.88 -5.24
C ARG A 212 4.52 6.91 -5.36
N ILE A 213 4.02 6.46 -6.51
CA ILE A 213 2.59 6.35 -6.77
C ILE A 213 2.18 4.89 -6.62
N ILE A 214 1.23 4.63 -5.73
CA ILE A 214 0.69 3.31 -5.46
C ILE A 214 -0.71 3.26 -6.07
N TYR A 215 -0.87 2.44 -7.09
CA TYR A 215 -2.14 2.23 -7.76
C TYR A 215 -3.03 1.25 -6.99
N ARG A 216 -4.33 1.45 -7.03
CA ARG A 216 -5.31 0.70 -6.24
C ARG A 216 -5.32 -0.78 -6.57
N ASP A 217 -5.27 -1.13 -7.85
CA ASP A 217 -5.45 -2.50 -8.32
C ASP A 217 -4.13 -3.23 -8.56
N ILE A 218 -3.04 -2.49 -8.82
CA ILE A 218 -1.77 -3.06 -9.31
C ILE A 218 -0.55 -2.68 -8.46
N GLY A 219 -0.72 -1.91 -7.39
CA GLY A 219 0.38 -1.47 -6.52
C GLY A 219 1.32 -0.47 -7.22
N THR A 220 2.62 -0.61 -7.06
CA THR A 220 3.63 0.26 -7.68
C THR A 220 4.07 -0.26 -9.04
N VAL A 221 4.15 0.64 -10.02
CA VAL A 221 4.71 0.36 -11.35
C VAL A 221 6.05 1.09 -11.46
N ASP A 222 7.15 0.33 -11.59
CA ASP A 222 8.46 0.94 -11.74
C ASP A 222 8.65 1.50 -13.15
N SER A 223 9.56 2.46 -13.27
CA SER A 223 9.95 3.08 -14.54
C SER A 223 10.67 2.14 -15.53
N ALA A 224 11.03 0.94 -15.10
CA ALA A 224 11.81 -0.03 -15.87
C ALA A 224 11.07 -0.65 -17.07
N MET A 225 9.75 -0.46 -17.21
CA MET A 225 9.04 -0.76 -18.46
C MET A 225 9.17 0.42 -19.41
N GLN A 226 10.33 0.60 -20.00
CA GLN A 226 10.46 1.46 -21.17
C GLN A 226 10.02 0.70 -22.43
N PRO A 227 9.25 1.31 -23.34
CA PRO A 227 9.11 0.77 -24.69
C PRO A 227 10.50 0.76 -25.32
N ASP A 228 10.85 -0.36 -26.02
CA ASP A 228 12.09 -0.48 -26.78
C ASP A 228 12.44 0.82 -27.53
N GLU A 229 13.70 1.22 -27.46
CA GLU A 229 14.31 2.40 -28.10
C GLU A 229 14.18 2.38 -29.64
N LYS A 230 12.98 2.50 -30.17
CA LYS A 230 12.77 2.70 -31.63
C LYS A 230 11.78 3.81 -31.97
N GLN A 231 11.55 4.78 -31.08
CA GLN A 231 10.95 6.04 -31.48
C GLN A 231 11.64 7.23 -30.79
N PRO A 232 12.19 8.19 -31.49
CA PRO A 232 12.72 9.41 -30.90
C PRO A 232 11.56 10.29 -30.48
N ASN A 233 11.58 10.79 -29.25
CA ASN A 233 10.67 11.73 -28.58
C ASN A 233 9.64 11.13 -27.59
N LEU A 234 10.14 10.46 -26.56
CA LEU A 234 9.41 10.43 -25.29
C LEU A 234 10.42 10.72 -24.17
N LEU A 235 10.14 11.73 -23.39
CA LEU A 235 10.93 12.25 -22.28
C LEU A 235 11.33 11.16 -21.28
N PRO A 236 12.44 11.30 -20.56
CA PRO A 236 12.93 10.30 -19.62
C PRO A 236 11.95 10.06 -18.46
N PRO A 237 12.01 8.90 -17.81
CA PRO A 237 11.07 8.52 -16.76
C PRO A 237 11.21 9.43 -15.53
N LEU A 238 10.10 10.06 -15.15
CA LEU A 238 10.03 11.03 -14.04
C LEU A 238 9.76 10.41 -12.65
N SER A 239 9.69 9.09 -12.56
CA SER A 239 9.33 8.42 -11.32
C SER A 239 10.48 8.22 -10.33
N GLU A 240 11.72 8.47 -10.71
CA GLU A 240 12.86 8.30 -9.78
C GLU A 240 13.54 9.59 -9.33
N VAL A 241 13.66 10.58 -10.22
CA VAL A 241 14.36 11.84 -9.87
C VAL A 241 13.79 13.00 -10.67
N ILE A 242 13.10 13.92 -10.06
CA ILE A 242 12.65 15.16 -10.68
C ILE A 242 13.70 16.25 -10.42
N GLN A 243 14.39 16.67 -11.50
CA GLN A 243 15.21 17.88 -11.50
C GLN A 243 14.37 19.04 -12.01
N PHE A 244 14.18 20.06 -11.19
CA PHE A 244 13.42 21.26 -11.57
C PHE A 244 14.35 22.27 -12.28
N PRO A 245 13.99 22.78 -13.46
CA PRO A 245 14.68 23.91 -14.04
C PRO A 245 14.46 25.20 -13.21
N ALA A 246 15.37 26.12 -13.35
CA ALA A 246 15.48 27.37 -12.58
C ALA A 246 14.29 28.34 -12.79
#